data_a41066a6598b82348eb028c358ac5f19
#
_entry.id   a41066a6598b82348eb028c358ac5f19
#
_cell.length_a   1.000
_cell.length_b   1.000
_cell.length_c   1.000
_cell.angle_alpha   90.00
_cell.angle_beta   90.00
_cell.angle_gamma   90.00
#
_symmetry.space_group_name_H-M   'P 1'
#
loop_
_entity.id
_entity.type
_entity.pdbx_description
1 polymer ?
#
loop_
_entity_poly.entity_id
_entity_poly.type
_entity_poly.pdbx_seq_one_letter_code
_entity_poly.pdbx_strand_id
1 'polypeptide(L)'
;PCCSSERLLIDILRNKWGYKSLVVTDCDAINNFYNTYQHGTHANALEASVDAVLSGTDLECGKSFMSLVEGLKNGKINEADIDVALRRVLTGRFELGMFDPADMLPWADLGEDVISSEANDILATQAARESMVLLHNENVLPLSKELKTIAVVGPNADDAGMLNGNYGGTPTQEHTRSLLQGIKNAVPNAEIIYEKACELNEEFQTVNHIDEFNGGQGMYAEFFNNTNMSGKPVTTGYYDEVNFSTFGAYDFAEGVQKENISVRLTGKYVADFTGNLSYVVNGDQGYKLTINGKVVDEQKGAAQRGFGFGFRRGGTQYKTF
;
A
#
# COMPACT_ATOMS: atom_id res chain seq x y z
N PRO A 1 -0.14 0.18 -26.72
CA PRO A 1 -0.15 0.74 -25.36
C PRO A 1 -0.08 2.27 -25.39
N CYS A 2 -0.62 2.98 -24.36
CA CYS A 2 -0.68 4.43 -24.37
C CYS A 2 0.70 5.10 -24.44
N CYS A 3 1.67 4.58 -23.67
CA CYS A 3 3.02 5.17 -23.58
C CYS A 3 3.88 5.00 -24.86
N SER A 4 3.43 4.19 -25.83
CA SER A 4 4.06 4.06 -27.16
C SER A 4 3.09 4.41 -28.29
N SER A 5 2.18 5.35 -28.03
CA SER A 5 1.22 5.79 -29.01
C SER A 5 1.56 7.20 -29.51
N GLU A 6 2.28 7.28 -30.63
CA GLU A 6 2.57 8.55 -31.31
C GLU A 6 1.29 9.37 -31.56
N ARG A 7 0.23 8.69 -32.03
CA ARG A 7 -1.07 9.32 -32.26
C ARG A 7 -1.61 9.98 -30.99
N LEU A 8 -1.51 9.31 -29.83
CA LEU A 8 -2.04 9.85 -28.58
C LEU A 8 -1.15 10.97 -28.04
N LEU A 9 0.16 10.69 -27.91
CA LEU A 9 1.08 11.57 -27.18
C LEU A 9 1.59 12.73 -28.07
N ILE A 10 1.86 12.48 -29.35
CA ILE A 10 2.37 13.53 -30.27
C ILE A 10 1.21 14.23 -30.96
N ASP A 11 0.38 13.49 -31.73
CA ASP A 11 -0.61 14.14 -32.59
C ASP A 11 -1.72 14.82 -31.77
N ILE A 12 -2.29 14.13 -30.80
CA ILE A 12 -3.42 14.65 -30.02
C ILE A 12 -2.92 15.50 -28.87
N LEU A 13 -2.13 14.93 -27.95
CA LEU A 13 -1.76 15.61 -26.72
C LEU A 13 -0.90 16.84 -27.00
N ARG A 14 0.19 16.68 -27.75
CA ARG A 14 1.15 17.78 -27.98
C ARG A 14 0.73 18.69 -29.10
N ASN A 15 0.40 18.15 -30.29
CA ASN A 15 0.12 18.97 -31.46
C ASN A 15 -1.29 19.59 -31.41
N LYS A 16 -2.33 18.81 -31.13
CA LYS A 16 -3.71 19.29 -31.17
C LYS A 16 -4.09 20.05 -29.88
N TRP A 17 -3.68 19.59 -28.71
CA TRP A 17 -4.01 20.21 -27.42
C TRP A 17 -2.95 21.19 -26.94
N GLY A 18 -1.77 21.20 -27.55
CA GLY A 18 -0.68 22.11 -27.19
C GLY A 18 0.02 21.81 -25.88
N TYR A 19 -0.06 20.58 -25.38
CA TYR A 19 0.58 20.17 -24.12
C TYR A 19 2.11 20.21 -24.26
N LYS A 20 2.78 20.94 -23.38
CA LYS A 20 4.24 21.19 -23.44
C LYS A 20 5.04 20.54 -22.30
N SER A 21 4.38 20.14 -21.22
CA SER A 21 5.03 19.54 -20.07
C SER A 21 5.42 18.07 -20.29
N LEU A 22 6.04 17.49 -19.29
CA LEU A 22 6.50 16.10 -19.32
C LEU A 22 5.34 15.10 -19.29
N VAL A 23 5.57 13.95 -19.89
CA VAL A 23 4.72 12.75 -19.80
C VAL A 23 5.48 11.68 -19.03
N VAL A 24 4.93 11.25 -17.90
CA VAL A 24 5.46 10.16 -17.09
C VAL A 24 4.58 8.93 -17.24
N THR A 25 5.19 7.75 -17.20
CA THR A 25 4.45 6.49 -17.22
C THR A 25 3.84 6.18 -15.85
N ASP A 26 2.81 5.34 -15.83
CA ASP A 26 2.54 4.53 -14.64
C ASP A 26 3.72 3.59 -14.36
N CYS A 27 3.87 3.18 -13.09
CA CYS A 27 5.01 2.36 -12.68
C CYS A 27 5.00 1.01 -13.40
N ASP A 28 6.15 0.64 -13.94
CA ASP A 28 6.39 -0.57 -14.75
C ASP A 28 5.53 -0.69 -16.04
N ALA A 29 4.88 0.40 -16.49
CA ALA A 29 4.05 0.36 -17.68
C ALA A 29 4.83 -0.05 -18.95
N ILE A 30 6.10 0.34 -19.07
CA ILE A 30 6.95 -0.07 -20.19
C ILE A 30 7.32 -1.55 -20.09
N ASN A 31 7.51 -2.09 -18.88
CA ASN A 31 7.74 -3.53 -18.70
C ASN A 31 6.57 -4.37 -19.24
N ASN A 32 5.36 -3.83 -19.16
CA ASN A 32 4.17 -4.52 -19.65
C ASN A 32 4.18 -4.71 -21.18
N PHE A 33 4.95 -3.91 -21.93
CA PHE A 33 5.00 -4.01 -23.41
C PHE A 33 5.66 -5.30 -23.88
N TYR A 34 6.72 -5.74 -23.18
CA TYR A 34 7.46 -6.96 -23.55
C TYR A 34 7.16 -8.16 -22.66
N ASN A 35 6.32 -7.98 -21.66
CA ASN A 35 5.81 -9.09 -20.84
C ASN A 35 4.75 -9.85 -21.65
N THR A 36 5.02 -11.12 -21.96
CA THR A 36 4.14 -11.97 -22.76
C THR A 36 2.79 -12.27 -22.10
N TYR A 37 2.70 -12.15 -20.78
CA TYR A 37 1.44 -12.31 -20.03
C TYR A 37 0.60 -11.04 -19.96
N GLN A 38 1.11 -9.93 -20.51
CA GLN A 38 0.40 -8.65 -20.52
C GLN A 38 0.19 -8.18 -21.97
N HIS A 39 0.93 -7.15 -22.44
CA HIS A 39 0.73 -6.66 -23.79
C HIS A 39 1.47 -7.50 -24.84
N GLY A 40 2.71 -7.91 -24.55
CA GLY A 40 3.51 -8.73 -25.43
C GLY A 40 3.74 -8.12 -26.82
N THR A 41 3.74 -6.78 -26.94
CA THR A 41 3.83 -6.05 -28.20
C THR A 41 5.26 -5.82 -28.67
N HIS A 42 6.23 -5.94 -27.77
CA HIS A 42 7.66 -5.73 -28.03
C HIS A 42 8.46 -6.96 -27.60
N ALA A 43 9.59 -7.20 -28.24
CA ALA A 43 10.40 -8.38 -27.96
C ALA A 43 11.18 -8.26 -26.63
N ASN A 44 11.56 -7.05 -26.23
CA ASN A 44 12.41 -6.81 -25.06
C ASN A 44 12.30 -5.36 -24.56
N ALA A 45 12.96 -5.08 -23.42
CA ALA A 45 12.97 -3.76 -22.78
C ALA A 45 13.55 -2.67 -23.69
N LEU A 46 14.57 -2.99 -24.50
CA LEU A 46 15.19 -2.01 -25.39
C LEU A 46 14.20 -1.51 -26.44
N GLU A 47 13.54 -2.41 -27.15
CA GLU A 47 12.55 -2.05 -28.16
C GLU A 47 11.38 -1.26 -27.56
N ALA A 48 10.88 -1.70 -26.41
CA ALA A 48 9.81 -1.04 -25.70
C ALA A 48 10.20 0.38 -25.27
N SER A 49 11.40 0.58 -24.74
CA SER A 49 11.89 1.87 -24.26
C SER A 49 12.15 2.85 -25.41
N VAL A 50 12.75 2.39 -26.51
CA VAL A 50 12.97 3.22 -27.70
C VAL A 50 11.64 3.69 -28.27
N ASP A 51 10.70 2.78 -28.46
CA ASP A 51 9.37 3.13 -28.99
C ASP A 51 8.62 4.10 -28.07
N ALA A 52 8.68 3.92 -26.75
CA ALA A 52 8.06 4.82 -25.79
C ALA A 52 8.64 6.25 -25.87
N VAL A 53 9.97 6.41 -25.90
CA VAL A 53 10.60 7.73 -25.99
C VAL A 53 10.27 8.41 -27.32
N LEU A 54 10.40 7.68 -28.43
CA LEU A 54 10.10 8.24 -29.76
C LEU A 54 8.62 8.59 -29.91
N SER A 55 7.73 7.88 -29.23
CA SER A 55 6.29 8.17 -29.20
C SER A 55 5.91 9.29 -28.23
N GLY A 56 6.86 9.91 -27.49
CA GLY A 56 6.61 11.10 -26.69
C GLY A 56 6.49 10.90 -25.19
N THR A 57 6.83 9.74 -24.65
CA THR A 57 7.02 9.50 -23.22
C THR A 57 8.38 10.04 -22.78
N ASP A 58 8.40 10.84 -21.72
CA ASP A 58 9.61 11.56 -21.30
C ASP A 58 10.28 10.95 -20.06
N LEU A 59 9.52 10.33 -19.19
CA LEU A 59 10.00 9.76 -17.93
C LEU A 59 9.32 8.42 -17.65
N GLU A 60 10.09 7.44 -17.23
CA GLU A 60 9.57 6.15 -16.78
C GLU A 60 9.58 6.04 -15.26
N CYS A 61 8.48 5.60 -14.67
CA CYS A 61 8.46 5.01 -13.34
C CYS A 61 8.76 3.50 -13.48
N GLY A 62 10.04 3.12 -13.49
CA GLY A 62 10.45 1.75 -13.71
C GLY A 62 11.94 1.63 -14.00
N LYS A 63 12.35 0.55 -14.67
CA LYS A 63 13.74 0.23 -14.98
C LYS A 63 14.02 0.01 -16.47
N SER A 64 13.00 -0.01 -17.31
CA SER A 64 13.16 -0.37 -18.73
C SER A 64 14.01 0.66 -19.48
N PHE A 65 13.88 1.97 -19.14
CA PHE A 65 14.67 3.05 -19.74
C PHE A 65 16.18 2.94 -19.49
N MET A 66 16.63 2.13 -18.53
CA MET A 66 18.06 1.81 -18.41
C MET A 66 18.62 1.15 -19.68
N SER A 67 17.80 0.47 -20.47
CA SER A 67 18.17 -0.13 -21.74
C SER A 67 18.46 0.90 -22.86
N LEU A 68 18.04 2.16 -22.71
CA LEU A 68 18.32 3.21 -23.68
C LEU A 68 19.82 3.47 -23.87
N VAL A 69 20.65 3.19 -22.86
CA VAL A 69 22.12 3.28 -22.96
C VAL A 69 22.64 2.29 -24.03
N GLU A 70 22.08 1.09 -24.07
CA GLU A 70 22.37 0.12 -25.13
C GLU A 70 21.81 0.57 -26.47
N GLY A 71 20.61 1.17 -26.44
CA GLY A 71 19.97 1.73 -27.65
C GLY A 71 20.84 2.79 -28.35
N LEU A 72 21.46 3.68 -27.57
CA LEU A 72 22.43 4.67 -28.09
C LEU A 72 23.64 3.99 -28.74
N LYS A 73 24.25 3.01 -28.04
CA LYS A 73 25.41 2.27 -28.56
C LYS A 73 25.13 1.53 -29.86
N ASN A 74 23.90 1.03 -30.00
CA ASN A 74 23.45 0.25 -31.15
C ASN A 74 22.80 1.09 -32.25
N GLY A 75 22.73 2.41 -32.07
CA GLY A 75 22.10 3.34 -33.02
C GLY A 75 20.59 3.16 -33.19
N LYS A 76 19.91 2.60 -32.18
CA LYS A 76 18.45 2.42 -32.18
C LYS A 76 17.72 3.70 -31.78
N ILE A 77 18.39 4.58 -31.05
CA ILE A 77 17.91 5.90 -30.64
C ILE A 77 19.11 6.87 -30.65
N ASN A 78 18.86 8.14 -30.87
CA ASN A 78 19.89 9.17 -30.87
C ASN A 78 19.86 9.96 -29.55
N GLU A 79 21.00 10.57 -29.21
CA GLU A 79 21.11 11.46 -28.05
C GLU A 79 20.10 12.63 -28.15
N ALA A 80 19.90 13.18 -29.35
CA ALA A 80 18.93 14.25 -29.57
C ALA A 80 17.48 13.86 -29.21
N ASP A 81 17.08 12.61 -29.41
CA ASP A 81 15.75 12.12 -29.03
C ASP A 81 15.60 12.07 -27.51
N ILE A 82 16.65 11.64 -26.81
CA ILE A 82 16.70 11.63 -25.34
C ILE A 82 16.72 13.05 -24.79
N ASP A 83 17.45 13.97 -25.43
CA ASP A 83 17.51 15.39 -25.03
C ASP A 83 16.14 16.06 -25.07
N VAL A 84 15.28 15.69 -26.02
CA VAL A 84 13.90 16.20 -26.06
C VAL A 84 13.13 15.79 -24.81
N ALA A 85 13.19 14.54 -24.40
CA ALA A 85 12.54 14.04 -23.20
C ALA A 85 13.16 14.67 -21.94
N LEU A 86 14.49 14.66 -21.84
CA LEU A 86 15.24 15.24 -20.71
C LEU A 86 14.92 16.71 -20.52
N ARG A 87 14.85 17.50 -21.60
CA ARG A 87 14.50 18.93 -21.54
C ARG A 87 13.14 19.15 -20.89
N ARG A 88 12.13 18.33 -21.22
CA ARG A 88 10.80 18.43 -20.61
C ARG A 88 10.82 18.07 -19.15
N VAL A 89 11.54 17.01 -18.79
CA VAL A 89 11.71 16.58 -17.37
C VAL A 89 12.41 17.69 -16.56
N LEU A 90 13.50 18.26 -17.09
CA LEU A 90 14.21 19.33 -16.40
C LEU A 90 13.38 20.60 -16.31
N THR A 91 12.64 20.96 -17.38
CA THR A 91 11.73 22.10 -17.34
C THR A 91 10.70 21.97 -16.22
N GLY A 92 10.04 20.81 -16.07
CA GLY A 92 9.12 20.57 -14.96
C GLY A 92 9.78 20.67 -13.59
N ARG A 93 11.02 20.21 -13.46
CA ARG A 93 11.77 20.36 -12.20
C ARG A 93 12.13 21.82 -11.88
N PHE A 94 12.48 22.62 -12.90
CA PHE A 94 12.69 24.05 -12.73
C PHE A 94 11.40 24.78 -12.36
N GLU A 95 10.29 24.46 -13.02
CA GLU A 95 8.96 25.03 -12.72
C GLU A 95 8.50 24.70 -11.29
N LEU A 96 8.89 23.54 -10.76
CA LEU A 96 8.63 23.13 -9.37
C LEU A 96 9.60 23.77 -8.36
N GLY A 97 10.60 24.53 -8.80
CA GLY A 97 11.59 25.14 -7.92
C GLY A 97 12.57 24.13 -7.29
N MET A 98 12.73 22.92 -7.86
CA MET A 98 13.56 21.87 -7.24
C MET A 98 15.05 22.23 -7.20
N PHE A 99 15.47 23.27 -7.90
CA PHE A 99 16.84 23.78 -7.93
C PHE A 99 16.98 25.13 -7.21
N ASP A 100 15.88 25.68 -6.71
CA ASP A 100 15.86 26.96 -6.01
C ASP A 100 16.19 26.78 -4.51
N PRO A 101 16.73 27.79 -3.85
CA PRO A 101 16.88 27.80 -2.39
C PRO A 101 15.53 27.61 -1.71
N ALA A 102 15.50 26.90 -0.58
CA ALA A 102 14.27 26.54 0.13
C ALA A 102 13.43 27.76 0.54
N ASP A 103 14.08 28.86 0.89
CA ASP A 103 13.44 30.13 1.28
C ASP A 103 12.69 30.84 0.15
N MET A 104 12.90 30.42 -1.10
CA MET A 104 12.16 30.87 -2.28
C MET A 104 10.91 30.04 -2.58
N LEU A 105 10.73 28.92 -1.90
CA LEU A 105 9.64 27.99 -2.19
C LEU A 105 8.45 28.20 -1.21
N PRO A 106 7.23 28.43 -1.72
CA PRO A 106 6.07 28.69 -0.88
C PRO A 106 5.62 27.49 -0.03
N TRP A 107 6.14 26.30 -0.30
CA TRP A 107 5.81 25.05 0.40
C TRP A 107 6.97 24.52 1.27
N ALA A 108 8.12 25.19 1.33
CA ALA A 108 9.29 24.70 2.05
C ALA A 108 9.05 24.62 3.58
N ASP A 109 8.17 25.45 4.10
CA ASP A 109 7.82 25.50 5.52
C ASP A 109 6.70 24.50 5.90
N LEU A 110 6.17 23.73 4.95
CA LEU A 110 5.17 22.71 5.24
C LEU A 110 5.84 21.49 5.88
N GLY A 111 5.68 21.36 7.19
CA GLY A 111 6.19 20.25 7.98
C GLY A 111 5.21 19.07 8.09
N GLU A 112 5.59 18.07 8.88
CA GLU A 112 4.75 16.91 9.16
C GLU A 112 3.50 17.25 9.97
N ASP A 113 3.47 18.39 10.65
CA ASP A 113 2.35 18.89 11.43
C ASP A 113 1.08 19.17 10.63
N VAL A 114 1.21 19.33 9.29
CA VAL A 114 0.03 19.48 8.41
C VAL A 114 -0.63 18.15 8.09
N ILE A 115 0.07 17.02 8.29
CA ILE A 115 -0.46 15.69 8.04
C ILE A 115 -1.51 15.38 9.10
N SER A 116 -2.71 14.97 8.65
CA SER A 116 -3.85 14.68 9.54
C SER A 116 -4.22 15.83 10.49
N SER A 117 -3.96 17.06 10.10
CA SER A 117 -4.41 18.23 10.86
C SER A 117 -5.94 18.29 10.89
N GLU A 118 -6.51 18.96 11.91
CA GLU A 118 -7.96 19.15 12.04
C GLU A 118 -8.58 19.74 10.76
N ALA A 119 -7.89 20.69 10.12
CA ALA A 119 -8.34 21.28 8.86
C ALA A 119 -8.42 20.24 7.71
N ASN A 120 -7.44 19.35 7.63
CA ASN A 120 -7.43 18.29 6.64
C ASN A 120 -8.47 17.22 6.95
N ASP A 121 -8.72 16.87 8.20
CA ASP A 121 -9.79 15.95 8.60
C ASP A 121 -11.19 16.51 8.23
N ILE A 122 -11.41 17.81 8.44
CA ILE A 122 -12.65 18.49 8.03
C ILE A 122 -12.82 18.40 6.50
N LEU A 123 -11.76 18.73 5.75
CA LEU A 123 -11.76 18.67 4.29
C LEU A 123 -12.01 17.25 3.77
N ALA A 124 -11.34 16.25 4.34
CA ALA A 124 -11.55 14.83 4.00
C ALA A 124 -12.99 14.38 4.26
N THR A 125 -13.56 14.79 5.40
CA THR A 125 -14.96 14.52 5.76
C THR A 125 -15.92 15.18 4.78
N GLN A 126 -15.66 16.43 4.36
CA GLN A 126 -16.46 17.11 3.37
C GLN A 126 -16.39 16.40 2.01
N ALA A 127 -15.19 16.06 1.54
CA ALA A 127 -15.00 15.33 0.29
C ALA A 127 -15.75 13.98 0.30
N ALA A 128 -15.69 13.24 1.41
CA ALA A 128 -16.44 12.01 1.58
C ALA A 128 -17.95 12.22 1.47
N ARG A 129 -18.49 13.26 2.10
CA ARG A 129 -19.93 13.58 2.02
C ARG A 129 -20.36 13.95 0.62
N GLU A 130 -19.57 14.76 -0.08
CA GLU A 130 -19.89 15.22 -1.45
C GLU A 130 -19.70 14.13 -2.51
N SER A 131 -18.89 13.10 -2.22
CA SER A 131 -18.70 11.95 -3.13
C SER A 131 -19.83 10.91 -3.07
N MET A 132 -20.67 10.93 -2.03
CA MET A 132 -21.76 9.97 -1.89
C MET A 132 -22.93 10.30 -2.82
N VAL A 133 -23.38 9.30 -3.60
CA VAL A 133 -24.54 9.42 -4.50
C VAL A 133 -25.67 8.53 -4.02
N LEU A 134 -26.81 9.14 -3.67
CA LEU A 134 -28.01 8.42 -3.29
C LEU A 134 -28.77 8.01 -4.57
N LEU A 135 -28.67 6.73 -4.93
CA LEU A 135 -29.28 6.21 -6.15
C LEU A 135 -30.79 5.98 -6.02
N HIS A 136 -31.25 5.59 -4.84
CA HIS A 136 -32.66 5.30 -4.56
C HIS A 136 -32.97 5.52 -3.08
N ASN A 137 -34.13 6.07 -2.78
CA ASN A 137 -34.62 6.24 -1.41
C ASN A 137 -36.16 6.24 -1.38
N GLU A 138 -36.75 5.31 -0.67
CA GLU A 138 -38.19 5.21 -0.45
C GLU A 138 -38.61 5.88 0.89
N ASN A 139 -38.11 7.06 1.15
CA ASN A 139 -38.36 7.85 2.38
C ASN A 139 -37.80 7.20 3.66
N VAL A 140 -36.82 6.31 3.56
CA VAL A 140 -36.15 5.71 4.73
C VAL A 140 -34.99 6.59 5.23
N LEU A 141 -34.27 7.23 4.31
CA LEU A 141 -33.16 8.13 4.62
C LEU A 141 -33.59 9.59 4.55
N PRO A 142 -33.07 10.46 5.42
CA PRO A 142 -32.13 10.15 6.51
C PRO A 142 -32.78 9.41 7.68
N LEU A 143 -32.03 8.52 8.33
CA LEU A 143 -32.49 7.84 9.53
C LEU A 143 -32.72 8.85 10.67
N SER A 144 -33.77 8.63 11.46
CA SER A 144 -34.01 9.45 12.65
C SER A 144 -32.91 9.24 13.69
N LYS A 145 -32.45 10.33 14.29
CA LYS A 145 -31.50 10.29 15.43
C LYS A 145 -32.15 9.80 16.73
N GLU A 146 -33.47 9.67 16.76
CA GLU A 146 -34.24 9.19 17.91
C GLU A 146 -34.45 7.67 17.90
N LEU A 147 -33.83 6.95 16.96
CA LEU A 147 -33.86 5.49 16.94
C LEU A 147 -33.25 4.93 18.22
N LYS A 148 -33.91 3.93 18.79
CA LYS A 148 -33.48 3.29 20.03
C LYS A 148 -32.48 2.16 19.81
N THR A 149 -32.65 1.44 18.69
CA THR A 149 -31.81 0.30 18.35
C THR A 149 -31.49 0.34 16.86
N ILE A 150 -30.22 0.11 16.52
CA ILE A 150 -29.74 0.02 15.14
C ILE A 150 -28.89 -1.24 15.01
N ALA A 151 -29.28 -2.11 14.07
CA ALA A 151 -28.44 -3.24 13.69
C ALA A 151 -27.51 -2.82 12.54
N VAL A 152 -26.21 -3.05 12.73
CA VAL A 152 -25.16 -2.86 11.73
C VAL A 152 -24.61 -4.23 11.38
N VAL A 153 -24.75 -4.63 10.12
CA VAL A 153 -24.41 -5.99 9.68
C VAL A 153 -23.45 -5.93 8.51
N GLY A 154 -22.44 -6.75 8.53
CA GLY A 154 -21.48 -6.91 7.44
C GLY A 154 -20.03 -6.85 7.87
N PRO A 155 -19.15 -7.55 7.13
CA PRO A 155 -17.74 -7.73 7.52
C PRO A 155 -16.92 -6.43 7.49
N ASN A 156 -17.27 -5.49 6.62
CA ASN A 156 -16.54 -4.22 6.46
C ASN A 156 -17.04 -3.11 7.39
N ALA A 157 -18.08 -3.36 8.19
CA ALA A 157 -18.69 -2.30 8.99
C ALA A 157 -17.76 -1.79 10.10
N ASP A 158 -16.91 -2.66 10.66
CA ASP A 158 -15.93 -2.31 11.68
C ASP A 158 -14.48 -2.58 11.25
N ASP A 159 -14.20 -2.44 9.97
CA ASP A 159 -12.85 -2.53 9.42
C ASP A 159 -12.40 -1.17 8.89
N ALA A 160 -11.65 -0.46 9.74
CA ALA A 160 -11.08 0.84 9.37
C ALA A 160 -9.97 0.71 8.30
N GLY A 161 -9.30 -0.44 8.24
CA GLY A 161 -8.26 -0.72 7.25
C GLY A 161 -8.79 -0.74 5.80
N MET A 162 -10.03 -1.16 5.62
CA MET A 162 -10.69 -1.16 4.31
C MET A 162 -10.87 0.24 3.71
N LEU A 163 -10.86 1.28 4.53
CA LEU A 163 -10.98 2.67 4.06
C LEU A 163 -9.72 3.18 3.38
N ASN A 164 -8.56 2.59 3.67
CA ASN A 164 -7.28 3.07 3.17
C ASN A 164 -7.01 2.65 1.71
N GLY A 165 -7.62 1.60 1.24
CA GLY A 165 -7.43 1.10 -0.12
C GLY A 165 -6.00 0.70 -0.43
N ASN A 166 -5.68 0.61 -1.72
CA ASN A 166 -4.39 0.13 -2.21
C ASN A 166 -3.26 1.15 -2.05
N TYR A 167 -3.57 2.43 -2.21
CA TYR A 167 -2.63 3.55 -2.09
C TYR A 167 -2.88 4.39 -0.83
N GLY A 168 -3.50 3.78 0.16
CA GLY A 168 -3.75 4.44 1.43
C GLY A 168 -2.45 4.87 2.09
N GLY A 169 -2.44 6.06 2.66
CA GLY A 169 -1.41 6.46 3.60
C GLY A 169 -1.43 5.55 4.84
N THR A 170 -0.62 5.87 5.82
CA THR A 170 -0.61 5.19 7.10
C THR A 170 -1.26 6.08 8.17
N PRO A 171 -2.59 6.30 8.12
CA PRO A 171 -3.26 7.11 9.13
C PRO A 171 -3.18 6.41 10.48
N THR A 172 -3.10 7.20 11.54
CA THR A 172 -3.21 6.67 12.89
C THR A 172 -4.63 6.20 13.18
N GLN A 173 -4.82 5.32 14.15
CA GLN A 173 -6.17 4.90 14.58
C GLN A 173 -7.05 6.08 14.99
N GLU A 174 -6.45 7.15 15.49
CA GLU A 174 -7.14 8.37 15.87
C GLU A 174 -7.84 9.05 14.67
N HIS A 175 -7.22 8.99 13.49
CA HIS A 175 -7.73 9.59 12.25
C HIS A 175 -8.52 8.62 11.36
N THR A 176 -8.59 7.33 11.74
CA THR A 176 -9.32 6.33 10.97
C THR A 176 -10.54 5.85 11.74
N ARG A 177 -11.72 6.05 11.19
CA ARG A 177 -12.98 5.66 11.82
C ARG A 177 -13.74 4.68 10.94
N SER A 178 -14.08 3.52 11.50
CA SER A 178 -14.96 2.56 10.82
C SER A 178 -16.38 3.14 10.66
N LEU A 179 -17.16 2.55 9.75
CA LEU A 179 -18.57 2.90 9.59
C LEU A 179 -19.34 2.70 10.91
N LEU A 180 -19.10 1.58 11.60
CA LEU A 180 -19.68 1.29 12.91
C LEU A 180 -19.37 2.38 13.93
N GLN A 181 -18.11 2.83 14.01
CA GLN A 181 -17.73 3.90 14.93
C GLN A 181 -18.41 5.23 14.55
N GLY A 182 -18.51 5.52 13.24
CA GLY A 182 -19.24 6.70 12.75
C GLY A 182 -20.71 6.70 13.17
N ILE A 183 -21.38 5.55 13.06
CA ILE A 183 -22.79 5.39 13.49
C ILE A 183 -22.90 5.57 14.99
N LYS A 184 -22.06 4.92 15.80
CA LYS A 184 -22.05 5.08 17.27
C LYS A 184 -21.89 6.54 17.68
N ASN A 185 -21.00 7.28 17.02
CA ASN A 185 -20.79 8.70 17.29
C ASN A 185 -21.99 9.58 16.90
N ALA A 186 -22.71 9.22 15.82
CA ALA A 186 -23.85 9.98 15.35
C ALA A 186 -25.12 9.80 16.21
N VAL A 187 -25.26 8.65 16.87
CA VAL A 187 -26.43 8.28 17.68
C VAL A 187 -26.01 7.68 19.04
N PRO A 188 -25.39 8.47 19.91
CA PRO A 188 -24.77 7.96 21.15
C PRO A 188 -25.77 7.38 22.17
N ASN A 189 -27.06 7.64 22.00
CA ASN A 189 -28.13 7.14 22.86
C ASN A 189 -28.84 5.89 22.32
N ALA A 190 -28.45 5.41 21.15
CA ALA A 190 -28.98 4.19 20.56
C ALA A 190 -28.17 2.97 20.96
N GLU A 191 -28.86 1.84 21.15
CA GLU A 191 -28.22 0.53 21.23
C GLU A 191 -27.78 0.13 19.82
N ILE A 192 -26.47 -0.08 19.64
CA ILE A 192 -25.92 -0.53 18.37
C ILE A 192 -25.55 -2.02 18.48
N ILE A 193 -26.27 -2.83 17.73
CA ILE A 193 -26.02 -4.28 17.62
C ILE A 193 -25.16 -4.48 16.36
N TYR A 194 -23.95 -4.96 16.51
CA TYR A 194 -23.07 -5.27 15.39
C TYR A 194 -22.89 -6.77 15.23
N GLU A 195 -23.07 -7.24 13.99
CA GLU A 195 -22.82 -8.61 13.60
C GLU A 195 -22.07 -8.65 12.28
N LYS A 196 -20.94 -9.33 12.25
CA LYS A 196 -20.13 -9.50 11.04
C LYS A 196 -20.88 -10.28 9.95
N ALA A 197 -21.73 -11.21 10.32
CA ALA A 197 -22.61 -12.07 9.52
C ALA A 197 -21.89 -13.03 8.57
N CYS A 198 -20.84 -12.61 7.87
CA CYS A 198 -20.06 -13.47 6.97
C CYS A 198 -18.60 -13.05 6.94
N GLU A 199 -17.73 -13.94 6.50
CA GLU A 199 -16.35 -13.61 6.16
C GLU A 199 -16.28 -13.06 4.72
N LEU A 200 -15.23 -12.28 4.42
CA LEU A 200 -14.97 -11.79 3.04
C LEU A 200 -14.50 -12.93 2.12
N ASN A 201 -13.98 -14.00 2.71
CA ASN A 201 -13.52 -15.18 2.01
C ASN A 201 -14.11 -16.43 2.68
N GLU A 202 -14.97 -17.15 1.96
CA GLU A 202 -15.65 -18.33 2.45
C GLU A 202 -14.74 -19.55 2.61
N GLU A 203 -13.53 -19.54 2.04
CA GLU A 203 -12.61 -20.68 2.08
C GLU A 203 -11.95 -20.89 3.44
N PHE A 204 -11.85 -19.82 4.27
CA PHE A 204 -11.10 -19.88 5.52
C PHE A 204 -11.78 -19.09 6.64
N GLN A 205 -11.89 -19.69 7.80
CA GLN A 205 -12.15 -18.95 9.03
C GLN A 205 -10.83 -18.42 9.57
N THR A 206 -10.71 -17.10 9.70
CA THR A 206 -9.52 -16.51 10.29
C THR A 206 -9.54 -16.72 11.79
N VAL A 207 -8.48 -17.31 12.32
CA VAL A 207 -8.26 -17.40 13.77
C VAL A 207 -7.70 -16.05 14.23
N ASN A 208 -8.53 -15.24 14.83
CA ASN A 208 -8.16 -13.93 15.37
C ASN A 208 -7.84 -13.96 16.87
N HIS A 209 -7.78 -15.14 17.45
CA HIS A 209 -7.56 -15.31 18.87
C HIS A 209 -6.30 -16.13 19.14
N ILE A 210 -5.35 -15.53 19.83
CA ILE A 210 -4.19 -16.21 20.41
C ILE A 210 -4.43 -16.29 21.89
N ASP A 211 -4.34 -17.50 22.43
CA ASP A 211 -4.61 -17.76 23.84
C ASP A 211 -3.59 -17.09 24.75
N GLU A 212 -3.94 -16.96 26.03
CA GLU A 212 -3.03 -16.48 27.04
C GLU A 212 -1.72 -17.28 27.04
N PHE A 213 -0.61 -16.56 27.00
CA PHE A 213 0.73 -17.11 27.05
C PHE A 213 1.58 -16.35 28.06
N ASN A 214 2.21 -17.07 29.01
CA ASN A 214 3.07 -16.50 30.04
C ASN A 214 2.43 -15.34 30.86
N GLY A 215 1.13 -15.38 31.08
CA GLY A 215 0.40 -14.42 31.90
C GLY A 215 -0.04 -13.14 31.13
N GLY A 216 0.02 -13.14 29.79
CA GLY A 216 -0.51 -12.08 28.95
C GLY A 216 -1.34 -12.63 27.80
N GLN A 217 -2.24 -11.82 27.30
CA GLN A 217 -3.10 -12.14 26.16
C GLN A 217 -2.35 -11.87 24.86
N GLY A 218 -2.48 -12.75 23.87
CA GLY A 218 -1.89 -12.62 22.55
C GLY A 218 -0.47 -13.17 22.43
N MET A 219 0.23 -12.75 21.36
CA MET A 219 1.62 -13.15 21.10
C MET A 219 2.59 -12.34 21.93
N TYR A 220 3.47 -13.00 22.65
CA TYR A 220 4.58 -12.37 23.35
C TYR A 220 5.69 -12.02 22.37
N ALA A 221 6.01 -10.74 22.25
CA ALA A 221 7.03 -10.22 21.36
C ALA A 221 8.27 -9.81 22.14
N GLU A 222 9.44 -10.19 21.64
CA GLU A 222 10.76 -9.76 22.09
C GLU A 222 11.46 -9.02 20.96
N PHE A 223 11.76 -7.73 21.13
CA PHE A 223 12.39 -6.89 20.12
C PHE A 223 13.88 -6.74 20.36
N PHE A 224 14.68 -6.85 19.31
CA PHE A 224 16.14 -6.72 19.33
C PHE A 224 16.61 -5.70 18.31
N ASN A 225 17.49 -4.78 18.70
CA ASN A 225 18.17 -3.84 17.80
C ASN A 225 19.38 -4.50 17.11
N ASN A 226 19.16 -5.69 16.57
CA ASN A 226 20.10 -6.44 15.73
C ASN A 226 19.32 -7.47 14.90
N THR A 227 19.97 -8.04 13.88
CA THR A 227 19.33 -8.94 12.91
C THR A 227 19.38 -10.43 13.28
N ASN A 228 19.95 -10.79 14.43
CA ASN A 228 20.20 -12.18 14.84
C ASN A 228 19.67 -12.54 16.22
N MET A 229 18.85 -11.67 16.82
CA MET A 229 18.24 -11.87 18.16
C MET A 229 19.27 -12.11 19.28
N SER A 230 20.47 -11.53 19.12
CA SER A 230 21.53 -11.70 20.13
C SER A 230 21.36 -10.75 21.32
N GLY A 231 21.76 -11.21 22.49
CA GLY A 231 21.69 -10.41 23.72
C GLY A 231 20.31 -10.42 24.38
N LYS A 232 20.05 -9.40 25.18
CA LYS A 232 18.74 -9.20 25.80
C LYS A 232 17.84 -8.41 24.86
N PRO A 233 16.52 -8.68 24.83
CA PRO A 233 15.58 -7.85 24.10
C PRO A 233 15.62 -6.40 24.65
N VAL A 234 15.45 -5.44 23.75
CA VAL A 234 15.36 -4.01 24.09
C VAL A 234 14.06 -3.73 24.83
N THR A 235 12.98 -4.33 24.33
CA THR A 235 11.67 -4.25 24.94
C THR A 235 10.87 -5.52 24.63
N THR A 236 9.82 -5.75 25.41
CA THR A 236 8.91 -6.88 25.25
C THR A 236 7.47 -6.43 25.42
N GLY A 237 6.52 -7.12 24.81
CA GLY A 237 5.10 -6.80 24.95
C GLY A 237 4.21 -7.92 24.45
N TYR A 238 2.91 -7.77 24.66
CA TYR A 238 1.90 -8.69 24.14
C TYR A 238 1.10 -8.00 23.05
N TYR A 239 0.80 -8.74 21.98
CA TYR A 239 0.12 -8.23 20.79
C TYR A 239 -0.96 -9.23 20.36
N ASP A 240 -2.18 -8.77 20.29
CA ASP A 240 -3.32 -9.58 19.83
C ASP A 240 -3.23 -9.84 18.32
N GLU A 241 -2.61 -8.91 17.59
CA GLU A 241 -2.41 -9.00 16.16
C GLU A 241 -0.94 -8.81 15.82
N VAL A 242 -0.41 -9.69 14.95
CA VAL A 242 0.96 -9.60 14.44
C VAL A 242 0.95 -8.86 13.09
N ASN A 243 0.95 -7.55 13.16
CA ASN A 243 0.99 -6.68 11.98
C ASN A 243 2.02 -5.55 12.18
N PHE A 244 3.30 -5.91 12.02
CA PHE A 244 4.39 -4.95 12.13
C PHE A 244 4.77 -4.45 10.74
N SER A 245 4.51 -3.19 10.45
CA SER A 245 4.89 -2.55 9.20
C SER A 245 5.93 -1.46 9.44
N THR A 246 6.99 -1.45 8.63
CA THR A 246 7.97 -0.36 8.56
C THR A 246 7.58 0.69 7.53
N PHE A 247 6.48 0.52 6.82
CA PHE A 247 5.93 1.52 5.90
C PHE A 247 5.20 2.59 6.71
N GLY A 248 5.90 3.66 7.02
CA GLY A 248 5.35 4.78 7.75
C GLY A 248 6.12 5.12 9.04
N ALA A 249 5.70 6.16 9.70
CA ALA A 249 6.38 6.78 10.83
C ALA A 249 6.15 6.08 12.18
N TYR A 250 5.68 4.85 12.18
CA TYR A 250 5.39 4.14 13.43
C TYR A 250 6.65 3.56 14.04
N ASP A 251 6.86 3.83 15.31
CA ASP A 251 7.82 3.10 16.12
C ASP A 251 7.21 1.74 16.45
N PHE A 252 7.97 0.67 16.27
CA PHE A 252 7.52 -0.70 16.61
C PHE A 252 7.17 -0.84 18.09
N ALA A 253 8.04 -0.30 18.94
CA ALA A 253 7.89 -0.22 20.37
C ALA A 253 8.96 0.74 20.92
N GLU A 254 8.81 1.16 22.17
CA GLU A 254 9.75 2.06 22.82
C GLU A 254 11.19 1.53 22.80
N GLY A 255 12.11 2.34 22.29
CA GLY A 255 13.55 2.03 22.19
C GLY A 255 13.93 1.11 21.02
N VAL A 256 12.98 0.68 20.19
CA VAL A 256 13.26 -0.17 19.02
C VAL A 256 13.62 0.70 17.82
N GLN A 257 14.74 0.35 17.18
CA GLN A 257 15.21 1.03 15.96
C GLN A 257 14.28 0.72 14.77
N LYS A 258 14.32 1.58 13.73
CA LYS A 258 13.53 1.39 12.49
C LYS A 258 14.18 0.40 11.51
N GLU A 259 15.48 0.19 11.65
CA GLU A 259 16.29 -0.67 10.77
C GLU A 259 17.19 -1.60 11.59
N ASN A 260 17.63 -2.68 10.97
CA ASN A 260 18.51 -3.69 11.59
C ASN A 260 17.95 -4.26 12.88
N ILE A 261 16.67 -4.60 12.85
CA ILE A 261 15.95 -5.20 13.98
C ILE A 261 15.60 -6.66 13.69
N SER A 262 15.31 -7.39 14.76
CA SER A 262 14.64 -8.66 14.69
C SER A 262 13.62 -8.78 15.81
N VAL A 263 12.58 -9.58 15.58
CA VAL A 263 11.49 -9.79 16.52
C VAL A 263 11.29 -11.29 16.70
N ARG A 264 11.22 -11.75 17.94
CA ARG A 264 10.77 -13.10 18.29
C ARG A 264 9.35 -13.02 18.80
N LEU A 265 8.46 -13.75 18.16
CA LEU A 265 7.06 -13.86 18.55
C LEU A 265 6.80 -15.26 19.08
N THR A 266 6.20 -15.37 20.24
CA THR A 266 5.85 -16.63 20.87
C THR A 266 4.41 -16.56 21.36
N GLY A 267 3.60 -17.55 21.04
CA GLY A 267 2.22 -17.60 21.45
C GLY A 267 1.72 -19.02 21.54
N LYS A 268 0.49 -19.17 22.02
CA LYS A 268 -0.23 -20.43 22.11
C LYS A 268 -1.60 -20.25 21.48
N TYR A 269 -1.97 -21.23 20.70
CA TYR A 269 -3.31 -21.35 20.15
C TYR A 269 -3.88 -22.71 20.57
N VAL A 270 -5.06 -22.72 21.17
CA VAL A 270 -5.82 -23.92 21.47
C VAL A 270 -6.95 -24.05 20.47
N ALA A 271 -6.85 -25.02 19.57
CA ALA A 271 -7.88 -25.26 18.57
C ALA A 271 -9.17 -25.72 19.22
N ASP A 272 -10.26 -25.08 18.91
CA ASP A 272 -11.63 -25.40 19.29
C ASP A 272 -12.35 -26.28 18.26
N PHE A 273 -11.63 -26.71 17.23
CA PHE A 273 -12.13 -27.57 16.15
C PHE A 273 -11.15 -28.71 15.84
N THR A 274 -11.64 -29.69 15.09
CA THR A 274 -10.81 -30.76 14.49
C THR A 274 -10.75 -30.51 12.98
N GLY A 275 -9.54 -30.31 12.46
CA GLY A 275 -9.35 -30.02 11.03
C GLY A 275 -7.94 -29.56 10.71
N ASN A 276 -7.76 -28.99 9.53
CA ASN A 276 -6.49 -28.44 9.11
C ASN A 276 -6.39 -26.96 9.51
N LEU A 277 -5.25 -26.59 10.07
CA LEU A 277 -4.89 -25.19 10.30
C LEU A 277 -4.01 -24.72 9.14
N SER A 278 -4.45 -23.70 8.42
CA SER A 278 -3.65 -23.05 7.40
C SER A 278 -3.06 -21.76 7.93
N TYR A 279 -1.87 -21.42 7.49
CA TYR A 279 -1.21 -20.19 7.87
C TYR A 279 -0.63 -19.47 6.68
N VAL A 280 -0.44 -18.18 6.83
CA VAL A 280 0.33 -17.34 5.91
C VAL A 280 1.27 -16.45 6.71
N VAL A 281 2.51 -16.34 6.26
CA VAL A 281 3.46 -15.37 6.79
C VAL A 281 3.80 -14.40 5.67
N ASN A 282 3.49 -13.14 5.88
CA ASN A 282 3.87 -12.05 4.99
C ASN A 282 5.01 -11.26 5.66
N GLY A 283 6.17 -11.28 5.06
CA GLY A 283 7.34 -10.55 5.57
C GLY A 283 8.23 -10.10 4.43
N ASP A 284 8.80 -8.91 4.56
CA ASP A 284 9.73 -8.33 3.56
C ASP A 284 11.13 -8.86 3.70
N GLN A 285 11.46 -9.30 4.92
CA GLN A 285 12.75 -9.82 5.31
C GLN A 285 12.65 -11.32 5.60
N GLY A 286 13.70 -11.92 6.09
CA GLY A 286 13.68 -13.33 6.46
C GLY A 286 12.77 -13.60 7.66
N TYR A 287 12.18 -14.79 7.69
CA TYR A 287 11.43 -15.29 8.84
C TYR A 287 11.64 -16.78 9.04
N LYS A 288 11.35 -17.26 10.22
CA LYS A 288 11.27 -18.67 10.58
C LYS A 288 10.02 -18.92 11.42
N LEU A 289 9.14 -19.78 10.92
CA LEU A 289 7.96 -20.23 11.66
C LEU A 289 8.21 -21.61 12.25
N THR A 290 7.98 -21.72 13.57
CA THR A 290 8.10 -22.98 14.31
C THR A 290 6.78 -23.28 14.99
N ILE A 291 6.21 -24.46 14.77
CA ILE A 291 4.99 -24.95 15.42
C ILE A 291 5.33 -26.20 16.18
N ASN A 292 4.96 -26.28 17.47
CA ASN A 292 5.23 -27.39 18.36
C ASN A 292 6.71 -27.84 18.36
N GLY A 293 7.65 -26.86 18.31
CA GLY A 293 9.09 -27.10 18.30
C GLY A 293 9.67 -27.51 16.94
N LYS A 294 8.84 -27.67 15.91
CA LYS A 294 9.28 -28.05 14.56
C LYS A 294 9.23 -26.84 13.63
N VAL A 295 10.32 -26.59 12.91
CA VAL A 295 10.33 -25.57 11.84
C VAL A 295 9.43 -26.05 10.71
N VAL A 296 8.37 -25.29 10.42
CA VAL A 296 7.39 -25.58 9.38
C VAL A 296 7.55 -24.70 8.16
N ASP A 297 8.15 -23.52 8.35
CA ASP A 297 8.42 -22.60 7.25
C ASP A 297 9.63 -21.70 7.56
N GLU A 298 10.40 -21.36 6.55
CA GLU A 298 11.56 -20.48 6.68
C GLU A 298 11.81 -19.72 5.37
N GLN A 299 12.03 -18.41 5.46
CA GLN A 299 12.53 -17.59 4.37
C GLN A 299 13.84 -16.94 4.81
N LYS A 300 14.91 -17.16 4.06
CA LYS A 300 16.22 -16.54 4.32
C LYS A 300 16.39 -15.29 3.47
N GLY A 301 16.60 -14.16 4.15
CA GLY A 301 16.83 -12.87 3.51
C GLY A 301 15.55 -12.21 2.98
N ALA A 302 15.74 -11.04 2.39
CA ALA A 302 14.66 -10.28 1.80
C ALA A 302 13.97 -11.06 0.68
N ALA A 303 12.66 -11.04 0.65
CA ALA A 303 11.91 -11.51 -0.51
C ALA A 303 12.46 -10.77 -1.75
N GLN A 304 12.78 -11.49 -2.83
CA GLN A 304 13.09 -10.84 -4.10
C GLN A 304 11.81 -10.11 -4.56
N ARG A 305 11.65 -8.88 -4.10
CA ARG A 305 10.67 -7.97 -4.65
C ARG A 305 11.25 -7.46 -5.97
N GLY A 306 10.70 -7.93 -7.07
CA GLY A 306 10.69 -7.08 -8.25
C GLY A 306 10.02 -5.76 -7.81
N PHE A 307 10.70 -4.64 -7.98
CA PHE A 307 10.07 -3.33 -7.87
C PHE A 307 9.00 -3.28 -8.98
N GLY A 308 7.80 -3.67 -8.64
CA GLY A 308 6.62 -3.60 -9.47
C GLY A 308 5.46 -3.40 -8.52
N PHE A 309 4.75 -2.30 -8.66
CA PHE A 309 3.38 -2.20 -8.18
C PHE A 309 2.50 -3.20 -8.97
N GLY A 310 2.93 -4.44 -9.04
CA GLY A 310 2.13 -5.51 -9.59
C GLY A 310 1.17 -5.99 -8.52
N PHE A 311 -0.13 -5.84 -8.75
CA PHE A 311 -1.11 -6.67 -8.08
C PHE A 311 -0.59 -8.11 -8.09
N ARG A 312 -0.32 -8.68 -6.91
CA ARG A 312 0.00 -10.10 -6.82
C ARG A 312 -1.17 -10.86 -7.44
N ARG A 313 -1.02 -11.30 -8.69
CA ARG A 313 -1.88 -12.33 -9.29
C ARG A 313 -1.56 -13.74 -8.79
N GLY A 314 -0.73 -13.87 -7.77
CA GLY A 314 -0.69 -15.07 -6.97
C GLY A 314 -1.54 -14.78 -5.75
N GLY A 315 -2.71 -15.36 -5.64
CA GLY A 315 -3.49 -15.33 -4.41
C GLY A 315 -2.59 -15.72 -3.24
N THR A 316 -2.87 -15.20 -2.07
CA THR A 316 -2.18 -15.56 -0.82
C THR A 316 -2.04 -17.08 -0.77
N GLN A 317 -0.81 -17.60 -0.85
CA GLN A 317 -0.60 -19.04 -0.77
C GLN A 317 -0.67 -19.43 0.70
N TYR A 318 -1.78 -20.04 1.09
CA TYR A 318 -1.91 -20.65 2.39
C TYR A 318 -1.12 -21.96 2.42
N LYS A 319 -0.34 -22.14 3.47
CA LYS A 319 0.34 -23.40 3.77
C LYS A 319 -0.44 -24.11 4.88
N THR A 320 -0.67 -25.39 4.74
CA THR A 320 -1.43 -26.19 5.70
C THR A 320 -0.48 -26.91 6.64
N PHE A 321 -0.83 -26.92 7.92
CA PHE A 321 -0.15 -27.62 9.00
C PHE A 321 -0.99 -28.79 9.50
#